data_2b57bfe6d5df768a21b663dd4a15ccab
#
_entry.id   2b57bfe6d5df768a21b663dd4a15ccab
#
_cell.length_a   1.000
_cell.length_b   1.000
_cell.length_c   1.000
_cell.angle_alpha   90.00
_cell.angle_beta   90.00
_cell.angle_gamma   90.00
#
_symmetry.space_group_name_H-M   'P 1'
#
loop_
_entity.id
_entity.type
_entity.pdbx_description
1 polymer ?
#
loop_
_entity_poly.entity_id
_entity_poly.type
_entity_poly.pdbx_seq_one_letter_code
_entity_poly.pdbx_strand_id
1 'polypeptide(L)'
;YIIPEPLGSCLVIGAWNYPYQLSLLPAVAALAAGNTVIIKPSEMPARTAATMAQIINKNFDPKILYVAEGDAEMTTKLLKLKFNKIFFTGSTAVGKIVYKAAAENLVPVTLELGGKSPTFVFEDADIALSAQRIVWAKFLNAGQTCVAPDFIIVSKSIEQKFLNALKEEIEKRYSNIDVTDDHYLQIINHKNFDRLIKLIDPSKVFYGGNSHSEKRFIAPTILQNVTFD
;
A
#
# COMPACT_ATOMS: atom_id res chain seq x y z
N TYR A 1 -7.04 -21.43 -31.48
CA TYR A 1 -5.85 -20.75 -30.97
C TYR A 1 -6.26 -19.46 -30.28
N ILE A 2 -5.63 -19.13 -29.15
CA ILE A 2 -5.76 -17.84 -28.50
C ILE A 2 -4.48 -17.07 -28.83
N ILE A 3 -4.62 -15.92 -29.49
CA ILE A 3 -3.49 -15.05 -29.84
C ILE A 3 -3.65 -13.77 -29.05
N PRO A 4 -2.69 -13.43 -28.17
CA PRO A 4 -2.71 -12.16 -27.45
C PRO A 4 -2.34 -11.01 -28.41
N GLU A 5 -3.09 -9.92 -28.32
CA GLU A 5 -2.81 -8.67 -29.05
C GLU A 5 -2.70 -7.50 -28.06
N PRO A 6 -1.85 -6.49 -28.36
CA PRO A 6 -1.78 -5.30 -27.53
C PRO A 6 -3.08 -4.49 -27.59
N LEU A 7 -3.47 -3.90 -26.46
CA LEU A 7 -4.63 -3.01 -26.41
C LEU A 7 -4.34 -1.63 -27.03
N GLY A 8 -3.07 -1.19 -26.98
CA GLY A 8 -2.61 0.11 -27.47
C GLY A 8 -1.91 0.92 -26.37
N SER A 9 -2.40 2.13 -26.06
CA SER A 9 -1.81 2.99 -25.04
C SER A 9 -2.42 2.74 -23.66
N CYS A 10 -1.56 2.55 -22.66
CA CYS A 10 -1.93 2.28 -21.28
C CYS A 10 -1.52 3.42 -20.35
N LEU A 11 -2.37 3.76 -19.38
CA LEU A 11 -2.04 4.63 -18.26
C LEU A 11 -1.87 3.79 -17.00
N VAL A 12 -0.72 3.90 -16.35
CA VAL A 12 -0.44 3.28 -15.04
C VAL A 12 -0.33 4.38 -13.99
N ILE A 13 -1.25 4.40 -13.02
CA ILE A 13 -1.24 5.33 -11.89
C ILE A 13 -0.78 4.57 -10.66
N GLY A 14 0.46 4.84 -10.21
CA GLY A 14 1.11 4.15 -9.10
C GLY A 14 0.80 4.78 -7.74
N ALA A 15 0.86 3.95 -6.69
CA ALA A 15 0.69 4.39 -5.31
C ALA A 15 2.02 4.76 -4.65
N TRP A 16 1.93 5.40 -3.48
CA TRP A 16 3.07 5.97 -2.75
C TRP A 16 3.83 4.97 -1.87
N ASN A 17 3.19 3.91 -1.43
CA ASN A 17 3.72 3.01 -0.40
C ASN A 17 4.81 2.04 -0.91
N TYR A 18 4.73 1.63 -2.15
CA TYR A 18 5.76 0.88 -2.88
C TYR A 18 5.94 1.50 -4.27
N PRO A 19 6.52 2.72 -4.35
CA PRO A 19 6.40 3.58 -5.53
C PRO A 19 7.03 2.97 -6.79
N TYR A 20 8.15 2.26 -6.68
CA TYR A 20 8.74 1.57 -7.84
C TYR A 20 7.90 0.37 -8.26
N GLN A 21 7.59 -0.51 -7.31
CA GLN A 21 6.89 -1.75 -7.60
C GLN A 21 5.51 -1.50 -8.20
N LEU A 22 4.72 -0.63 -7.59
CA LEU A 22 3.34 -0.36 -8.01
C LEU A 22 3.23 0.53 -9.26
N SER A 23 4.32 1.13 -9.69
CA SER A 23 4.42 1.86 -10.95
C SER A 23 5.02 1.01 -12.06
N LEU A 24 6.14 0.32 -11.79
CA LEU A 24 6.90 -0.36 -12.82
C LEU A 24 6.37 -1.76 -13.16
N LEU A 25 5.90 -2.56 -12.18
CA LEU A 25 5.41 -3.90 -12.50
C LEU A 25 4.22 -3.90 -13.48
N PRO A 26 3.17 -3.08 -13.28
CA PRO A 26 2.11 -2.99 -14.28
C PRO A 26 2.60 -2.45 -15.64
N ALA A 27 3.55 -1.50 -15.62
CA ALA A 27 4.13 -0.95 -16.84
C ALA A 27 4.94 -2.00 -17.61
N VAL A 28 5.77 -2.79 -16.94
CA VAL A 28 6.53 -3.89 -17.53
C VAL A 28 5.60 -4.93 -18.16
N ALA A 29 4.53 -5.31 -17.47
CA ALA A 29 3.55 -6.25 -18.01
C ALA A 29 2.84 -5.69 -19.25
N ALA A 30 2.48 -4.40 -19.25
CA ALA A 30 1.87 -3.75 -20.40
C ALA A 30 2.82 -3.66 -21.61
N LEU A 31 4.10 -3.30 -21.38
CA LEU A 31 5.14 -3.24 -22.42
C LEU A 31 5.43 -4.64 -23.00
N ALA A 32 5.54 -5.66 -22.14
CA ALA A 32 5.77 -7.04 -22.57
C ALA A 32 4.63 -7.57 -23.45
N ALA A 33 3.41 -7.06 -23.23
CA ALA A 33 2.26 -7.36 -24.09
C ALA A 33 2.18 -6.49 -25.35
N GLY A 34 3.19 -5.66 -25.66
CA GLY A 34 3.27 -4.83 -26.87
C GLY A 34 2.56 -3.48 -26.78
N ASN A 35 2.14 -3.05 -25.60
CA ASN A 35 1.49 -1.75 -25.39
C ASN A 35 2.51 -0.63 -25.21
N THR A 36 2.08 0.61 -25.42
CA THR A 36 2.80 1.80 -24.98
C THR A 36 2.27 2.26 -23.61
N VAL A 37 3.12 2.90 -22.79
CA VAL A 37 2.77 3.17 -21.40
C VAL A 37 3.13 4.59 -20.99
N ILE A 38 2.18 5.27 -20.37
CA ILE A 38 2.44 6.44 -19.53
C ILE A 38 2.31 6.01 -18.06
N ILE A 39 3.36 6.27 -17.27
CA ILE A 39 3.34 6.08 -15.82
C ILE A 39 3.09 7.42 -15.16
N LYS A 40 2.12 7.50 -14.27
CA LYS A 40 1.90 8.61 -13.34
C LYS A 40 2.23 8.10 -11.93
N PRO A 41 3.45 8.28 -11.42
CA PRO A 41 3.78 7.92 -10.04
C PRO A 41 3.06 8.83 -9.04
N SER A 42 2.93 8.37 -7.79
CA SER A 42 2.45 9.26 -6.73
C SER A 42 3.43 10.41 -6.48
N GLU A 43 2.90 11.59 -6.20
CA GLU A 43 3.66 12.79 -5.83
C GLU A 43 4.24 12.73 -4.41
N MET A 44 3.70 11.87 -3.54
CA MET A 44 4.11 11.80 -2.12
C MET A 44 5.57 11.38 -1.94
N PRO A 45 6.08 10.32 -2.60
CA PRO A 45 7.50 9.99 -2.60
C PRO A 45 8.23 10.78 -3.71
N ALA A 46 8.25 12.11 -3.60
CA ALA A 46 8.71 13.02 -4.66
C ALA A 46 10.10 12.69 -5.22
N ARG A 47 11.07 12.34 -4.35
CA ARG A 47 12.42 11.96 -4.80
C ARG A 47 12.39 10.69 -5.65
N THR A 48 11.61 9.69 -5.26
CA THR A 48 11.45 8.44 -6.02
C THR A 48 10.79 8.69 -7.37
N ALA A 49 9.74 9.51 -7.39
CA ALA A 49 9.05 9.89 -8.64
C ALA A 49 9.99 10.62 -9.60
N ALA A 50 10.73 11.61 -9.12
CA ALA A 50 11.71 12.36 -9.92
C ALA A 50 12.84 11.46 -10.45
N THR A 51 13.39 10.55 -9.63
CA THR A 51 14.43 9.61 -10.07
C THR A 51 13.88 8.66 -11.15
N MET A 52 12.67 8.16 -10.98
CA MET A 52 12.00 7.31 -11.97
C MET A 52 11.82 8.04 -13.30
N ALA A 53 11.34 9.29 -13.24
CA ALA A 53 11.18 10.15 -14.41
C ALA A 53 12.52 10.43 -15.10
N GLN A 54 13.54 10.80 -14.35
CA GLN A 54 14.87 11.06 -14.88
C GLN A 54 15.46 9.85 -15.62
N ILE A 55 15.38 8.67 -15.01
CA ILE A 55 15.93 7.44 -15.60
C ILE A 55 15.14 7.06 -16.85
N ILE A 56 13.82 6.99 -16.77
CA ILE A 56 12.97 6.50 -17.84
C ILE A 56 12.95 7.49 -19.00
N ASN A 57 12.64 8.76 -18.75
CA ASN A 57 12.47 9.74 -19.82
C ASN A 57 13.77 10.07 -20.58
N LYS A 58 14.94 9.78 -19.95
CA LYS A 58 16.23 9.95 -20.60
C LYS A 58 16.63 8.76 -21.50
N ASN A 59 16.19 7.54 -21.13
CA ASN A 59 16.74 6.32 -21.74
C ASN A 59 15.74 5.57 -22.63
N PHE A 60 14.47 5.92 -22.61
CA PHE A 60 13.43 5.28 -23.43
C PHE A 60 12.82 6.28 -24.43
N ASP A 61 12.36 5.77 -25.56
CA ASP A 61 11.56 6.56 -26.49
C ASP A 61 10.25 6.97 -25.81
N PRO A 62 9.95 8.28 -25.68
CA PRO A 62 8.73 8.76 -25.03
C PRO A 62 7.43 8.31 -25.72
N LYS A 63 7.51 7.81 -26.96
CA LYS A 63 6.39 7.19 -27.67
C LYS A 63 6.09 5.78 -27.15
N ILE A 64 7.05 5.13 -26.46
CA ILE A 64 6.92 3.78 -25.93
C ILE A 64 6.67 3.80 -24.44
N LEU A 65 7.50 4.54 -23.68
CA LEU A 65 7.42 4.63 -22.22
C LEU A 65 7.74 6.04 -21.75
N TYR A 66 6.84 6.62 -20.98
CA TYR A 66 7.01 7.96 -20.42
C TYR A 66 6.52 8.05 -18.98
N VAL A 67 7.23 8.77 -18.14
CA VAL A 67 6.82 9.09 -16.76
C VAL A 67 6.35 10.54 -16.69
N ALA A 68 5.07 10.72 -16.37
CA ALA A 68 4.45 12.01 -16.17
C ALA A 68 4.42 12.36 -14.67
N GLU A 69 5.30 13.24 -14.24
CA GLU A 69 5.31 13.75 -12.86
C GLU A 69 4.18 14.76 -12.65
N GLY A 70 3.78 14.91 -11.41
CA GLY A 70 2.78 15.88 -10.99
C GLY A 70 1.81 15.30 -9.96
N ASP A 71 0.86 16.12 -9.57
CA ASP A 71 -0.13 15.87 -8.53
C ASP A 71 -1.50 15.39 -9.08
N ALA A 72 -2.56 15.61 -8.30
CA ALA A 72 -3.92 15.28 -8.69
C ALA A 72 -4.40 16.05 -9.94
N GLU A 73 -3.89 17.26 -10.17
CA GLU A 73 -4.23 18.04 -11.38
C GLU A 73 -3.66 17.39 -12.64
N MET A 74 -2.39 16.93 -12.58
CA MET A 74 -1.78 16.16 -13.67
C MET A 74 -2.55 14.86 -13.93
N THR A 75 -2.93 14.15 -12.88
CA THR A 75 -3.75 12.94 -13.03
C THR A 75 -5.08 13.25 -13.72
N THR A 76 -5.73 14.33 -13.35
CA THR A 76 -6.98 14.78 -13.98
C THR A 76 -6.79 15.12 -15.46
N LYS A 77 -5.66 15.75 -15.81
CA LYS A 77 -5.32 16.04 -17.23
C LYS A 77 -5.11 14.75 -18.03
N LEU A 78 -4.37 13.78 -17.45
CA LEU A 78 -4.14 12.47 -18.10
C LEU A 78 -5.45 11.70 -18.31
N LEU A 79 -6.35 11.71 -17.34
CA LEU A 79 -7.64 11.02 -17.45
C LEU A 79 -8.57 11.58 -18.54
N LYS A 80 -8.32 12.79 -19.05
CA LYS A 80 -9.03 13.35 -20.20
C LYS A 80 -8.49 12.87 -21.55
N LEU A 81 -7.31 12.23 -21.55
CA LEU A 81 -6.73 11.67 -22.77
C LEU A 81 -7.36 10.29 -23.08
N LYS A 82 -7.28 9.90 -24.34
CA LYS A 82 -7.78 8.57 -24.78
C LYS A 82 -6.71 7.52 -24.52
N PHE A 83 -6.97 6.65 -23.55
CA PHE A 83 -6.22 5.42 -23.32
C PHE A 83 -7.05 4.19 -23.72
N ASN A 84 -6.37 3.06 -23.96
CA ASN A 84 -7.01 1.78 -24.21
C ASN A 84 -7.14 0.95 -22.92
N LYS A 85 -6.34 1.29 -21.88
CA LYS A 85 -6.39 0.65 -20.56
C LYS A 85 -5.88 1.61 -19.51
N ILE A 86 -6.51 1.60 -18.34
CA ILE A 86 -6.01 2.29 -17.14
C ILE A 86 -5.79 1.24 -16.05
N PHE A 87 -4.61 1.28 -15.43
CA PHE A 87 -4.27 0.52 -14.23
C PHE A 87 -4.04 1.52 -13.09
N PHE A 88 -4.79 1.41 -12.03
CA PHE A 88 -4.74 2.31 -10.89
C PHE A 88 -4.48 1.54 -9.61
N THR A 89 -3.52 2.00 -8.81
CA THR A 89 -3.30 1.55 -7.43
C THR A 89 -3.43 2.72 -6.48
N GLY A 90 -4.30 2.60 -5.47
CA GLY A 90 -4.49 3.66 -4.48
C GLY A 90 -5.73 3.49 -3.62
N SER A 91 -6.27 4.61 -3.11
CA SER A 91 -7.45 4.58 -2.26
C SER A 91 -8.74 4.33 -3.05
N THR A 92 -9.73 3.71 -2.41
CA THR A 92 -11.07 3.49 -2.99
C THR A 92 -11.73 4.80 -3.43
N ALA A 93 -11.52 5.89 -2.69
CA ALA A 93 -12.10 7.19 -3.04
C ALA A 93 -11.54 7.72 -4.39
N VAL A 94 -10.22 7.65 -4.57
CA VAL A 94 -9.58 8.06 -5.83
C VAL A 94 -9.87 7.07 -6.95
N GLY A 95 -9.91 5.76 -6.65
CA GLY A 95 -10.28 4.73 -7.61
C GLY A 95 -11.66 4.96 -8.23
N LYS A 96 -12.63 5.41 -7.43
CA LYS A 96 -13.96 5.79 -7.93
C LYS A 96 -13.90 6.96 -8.92
N ILE A 97 -13.01 7.94 -8.67
CA ILE A 97 -12.81 9.10 -9.59
C ILE A 97 -12.22 8.60 -10.91
N VAL A 98 -11.17 7.79 -10.84
CA VAL A 98 -10.52 7.21 -12.01
C VAL A 98 -11.51 6.36 -12.83
N TYR A 99 -12.30 5.52 -12.17
CA TYR A 99 -13.28 4.68 -12.83
C TYR A 99 -14.38 5.47 -13.54
N LYS A 100 -14.87 6.55 -12.90
CA LYS A 100 -15.87 7.43 -13.51
C LYS A 100 -15.31 8.14 -14.76
N ALA A 101 -14.10 8.67 -14.67
CA ALA A 101 -13.46 9.33 -15.81
C ALA A 101 -13.21 8.36 -16.98
N ALA A 102 -12.78 7.14 -16.69
CA ALA A 102 -12.58 6.11 -17.70
C ALA A 102 -13.88 5.67 -18.38
N ALA A 103 -14.99 5.62 -17.63
CA ALA A 103 -16.29 5.23 -18.14
C ALA A 103 -16.82 6.19 -19.22
N GLU A 104 -16.48 7.48 -19.18
CA GLU A 104 -16.85 8.46 -20.19
C GLU A 104 -16.34 8.09 -21.59
N ASN A 105 -15.22 7.38 -21.66
CA ASN A 105 -14.59 6.93 -22.90
C ASN A 105 -14.63 5.39 -23.07
N LEU A 106 -15.42 4.67 -22.24
CA LEU A 106 -15.51 3.21 -22.21
C LEU A 106 -14.16 2.50 -22.07
N VAL A 107 -13.20 3.12 -21.35
CA VAL A 107 -11.87 2.58 -21.13
C VAL A 107 -11.92 1.54 -20.02
N PRO A 108 -11.44 0.30 -20.25
CA PRO A 108 -11.34 -0.71 -19.20
C PRO A 108 -10.33 -0.30 -18.12
N VAL A 109 -10.73 -0.46 -16.86
CA VAL A 109 -9.89 -0.11 -15.69
C VAL A 109 -9.62 -1.35 -14.86
N THR A 110 -8.38 -1.48 -14.38
CA THR A 110 -8.03 -2.35 -13.25
C THR A 110 -7.77 -1.47 -12.04
N LEU A 111 -8.47 -1.77 -10.93
CA LEU A 111 -8.35 -1.05 -9.67
C LEU A 111 -7.71 -1.96 -8.63
N GLU A 112 -6.51 -1.59 -8.17
CA GLU A 112 -5.86 -2.16 -7.00
C GLU A 112 -6.04 -1.20 -5.83
N LEU A 113 -6.78 -1.62 -4.81
CA LEU A 113 -7.27 -0.75 -3.75
C LEU A 113 -6.77 -1.20 -2.37
N GLY A 114 -7.20 -0.52 -1.33
CA GLY A 114 -6.94 -0.95 0.04
C GLY A 114 -7.78 -2.18 0.42
N GLY A 115 -7.37 -2.84 1.49
CA GLY A 115 -8.06 -4.01 2.03
C GLY A 115 -8.06 -4.01 3.56
N LYS A 116 -8.87 -4.89 4.15
CA LYS A 116 -8.92 -5.14 5.60
C LYS A 116 -8.24 -6.45 6.01
N SER A 117 -7.83 -7.26 5.06
CA SER A 117 -7.00 -8.47 5.18
C SER A 117 -7.21 -9.22 6.51
N PRO A 118 -8.38 -9.83 6.74
CA PRO A 118 -8.64 -10.61 7.95
C PRO A 118 -7.68 -11.79 8.04
N THR A 119 -7.16 -12.03 9.23
CA THR A 119 -6.27 -13.17 9.49
C THR A 119 -6.93 -14.10 10.50
N PHE A 120 -6.99 -15.39 10.18
CA PHE A 120 -7.60 -16.41 11.02
C PHE A 120 -6.51 -17.27 11.65
N VAL A 121 -6.60 -17.47 12.98
CA VAL A 121 -5.67 -18.36 13.72
C VAL A 121 -6.52 -19.32 14.55
N PHE A 122 -6.57 -20.58 14.10
CA PHE A 122 -7.30 -21.65 14.76
C PHE A 122 -6.44 -22.35 15.82
N GLU A 123 -7.07 -23.17 16.64
CA GLU A 123 -6.44 -23.83 17.78
C GLU A 123 -5.35 -24.84 17.43
N ASP A 124 -5.38 -25.38 16.21
CA ASP A 124 -4.37 -26.30 15.65
C ASP A 124 -3.19 -25.57 14.98
N ALA A 125 -3.20 -24.23 14.93
CA ALA A 125 -2.13 -23.46 14.33
C ALA A 125 -0.84 -23.50 15.17
N ASP A 126 0.31 -23.50 14.49
CA ASP A 126 1.60 -23.22 15.14
C ASP A 126 1.62 -21.75 15.57
N ILE A 127 1.49 -21.51 16.86
CA ILE A 127 1.35 -20.19 17.45
C ILE A 127 2.62 -19.34 17.22
N ALA A 128 3.80 -19.92 17.41
CA ALA A 128 5.06 -19.19 17.27
C ALA A 128 5.29 -18.76 15.81
N LEU A 129 5.11 -19.69 14.88
CA LEU A 129 5.24 -19.42 13.45
C LEU A 129 4.18 -18.42 12.96
N SER A 130 2.94 -18.53 13.46
CA SER A 130 1.85 -17.61 13.12
C SER A 130 2.15 -16.19 13.60
N ALA A 131 2.60 -16.05 14.85
CA ALA A 131 3.00 -14.76 15.41
C ALA A 131 4.16 -14.14 14.60
N GLN A 132 5.18 -14.92 14.28
CA GLN A 132 6.33 -14.48 13.48
C GLN A 132 5.92 -13.95 12.11
N ARG A 133 5.05 -14.66 11.39
CA ARG A 133 4.58 -14.26 10.05
C ARG A 133 3.69 -13.04 10.11
N ILE A 134 2.78 -12.97 11.07
CA ILE A 134 1.84 -11.87 11.22
C ILE A 134 2.57 -10.59 11.61
N VAL A 135 3.48 -10.63 12.58
CA VAL A 135 4.27 -9.47 13.00
C VAL A 135 5.12 -8.95 11.83
N TRP A 136 5.79 -9.84 11.10
CA TRP A 136 6.54 -9.45 9.92
C TRP A 136 5.66 -8.80 8.86
N ALA A 137 4.56 -9.45 8.49
CA ALA A 137 3.67 -8.96 7.42
C ALA A 137 2.96 -7.66 7.82
N LYS A 138 2.60 -7.51 9.12
CA LYS A 138 1.91 -6.31 9.60
C LYS A 138 2.81 -5.10 9.67
N PHE A 139 4.04 -5.24 10.16
CA PHE A 139 4.90 -4.09 10.43
C PHE A 139 5.90 -3.79 9.31
N LEU A 140 5.94 -4.60 8.26
CA LEU A 140 6.61 -4.23 7.01
C LEU A 140 6.05 -2.89 6.51
N ASN A 141 6.94 -1.95 6.19
CA ASN A 141 6.58 -0.58 5.79
C ASN A 141 5.68 0.15 6.82
N ALA A 142 5.87 -0.12 8.12
CA ALA A 142 5.03 0.36 9.22
C ALA A 142 3.53 0.08 9.02
N GLY A 143 3.19 -1.05 8.41
CA GLY A 143 1.82 -1.46 8.14
C GLY A 143 1.13 -0.75 6.97
N GLN A 144 1.86 0.08 6.23
CA GLN A 144 1.33 0.87 5.11
C GLN A 144 1.28 0.02 3.83
N THR A 145 0.62 -1.13 3.91
CA THR A 145 0.55 -2.15 2.85
C THR A 145 -0.91 -2.59 2.67
N CYS A 146 -1.37 -2.63 1.43
CA CYS A 146 -2.76 -2.98 1.09
C CYS A 146 -3.16 -4.39 1.53
N VAL A 147 -2.21 -5.31 1.59
CA VAL A 147 -2.39 -6.72 2.00
C VAL A 147 -1.89 -7.02 3.42
N ALA A 148 -1.51 -6.00 4.21
CA ALA A 148 -1.08 -6.21 5.59
C ALA A 148 -2.22 -6.78 6.44
N PRO A 149 -1.96 -7.74 7.32
CA PRO A 149 -2.92 -8.17 8.34
C PRO A 149 -3.48 -6.94 9.09
N ASP A 150 -4.80 -6.78 9.11
CA ASP A 150 -5.43 -5.63 9.76
C ASP A 150 -6.06 -6.02 11.08
N PHE A 151 -6.88 -7.06 11.06
CA PHE A 151 -7.43 -7.64 12.28
C PHE A 151 -7.28 -9.17 12.28
N ILE A 152 -7.21 -9.73 13.47
CA ILE A 152 -6.99 -11.15 13.68
C ILE A 152 -8.22 -11.74 14.37
N ILE A 153 -8.75 -12.82 13.81
CA ILE A 153 -9.77 -13.66 14.42
C ILE A 153 -9.07 -14.89 14.94
N VAL A 154 -9.00 -15.01 16.26
CA VAL A 154 -8.29 -16.09 16.94
C VAL A 154 -9.26 -16.95 17.74
N SER A 155 -9.04 -18.28 17.76
CA SER A 155 -9.81 -19.19 18.63
C SER A 155 -9.62 -18.82 20.10
N LYS A 156 -10.72 -18.72 20.85
CA LYS A 156 -10.72 -18.25 22.22
C LYS A 156 -9.81 -19.07 23.16
N SER A 157 -9.70 -20.38 22.88
CA SER A 157 -8.84 -21.30 23.66
C SER A 157 -7.35 -20.95 23.61
N ILE A 158 -6.89 -20.27 22.58
CA ILE A 158 -5.48 -19.91 22.36
C ILE A 158 -5.22 -18.39 22.40
N GLU A 159 -6.24 -17.58 22.59
CA GLU A 159 -6.17 -16.11 22.49
C GLU A 159 -5.02 -15.53 23.34
N GLN A 160 -4.98 -15.81 24.63
CA GLN A 160 -3.96 -15.25 25.53
C GLN A 160 -2.55 -15.71 25.18
N LYS A 161 -2.40 -16.99 24.82
CA LYS A 161 -1.11 -17.53 24.40
C LYS A 161 -0.63 -16.87 23.11
N PHE A 162 -1.54 -16.64 22.17
CA PHE A 162 -1.24 -15.98 20.91
C PHE A 162 -0.92 -14.48 21.08
N LEU A 163 -1.64 -13.77 21.93
CA LEU A 163 -1.33 -12.36 22.28
C LEU A 163 0.08 -12.22 22.86
N ASN A 164 0.47 -13.12 23.77
CA ASN A 164 1.81 -13.13 24.35
C ASN A 164 2.88 -13.41 23.27
N ALA A 165 2.64 -14.37 22.38
CA ALA A 165 3.56 -14.68 21.28
C ALA A 165 3.72 -13.52 20.30
N LEU A 166 2.64 -12.79 19.99
CA LEU A 166 2.72 -11.56 19.18
C LEU A 166 3.57 -10.48 19.86
N LYS A 167 3.36 -10.27 21.18
CA LYS A 167 4.14 -9.31 21.97
C LYS A 167 5.62 -9.69 21.96
N GLU A 168 5.97 -10.93 22.27
CA GLU A 168 7.35 -11.42 22.28
C GLU A 168 8.03 -11.25 20.91
N GLU A 169 7.33 -11.55 19.82
CA GLU A 169 7.88 -11.37 18.48
C GLU A 169 8.04 -9.88 18.10
N ILE A 170 7.16 -9.00 18.55
CA ILE A 170 7.32 -7.56 18.38
C ILE A 170 8.53 -7.07 19.18
N GLU A 171 8.67 -7.47 20.43
CA GLU A 171 9.83 -7.10 21.26
C GLU A 171 11.13 -7.60 20.65
N LYS A 172 11.16 -8.81 20.15
CA LYS A 172 12.34 -9.37 19.47
C LYS A 172 12.78 -8.58 18.24
N ARG A 173 11.83 -8.11 17.43
CA ARG A 173 12.13 -7.43 16.16
C ARG A 173 12.26 -5.92 16.29
N TYR A 174 11.54 -5.34 17.26
CA TYR A 174 11.30 -3.92 17.35
C TYR A 174 11.57 -3.33 18.75
N SER A 175 12.33 -4.05 19.63
CA SER A 175 12.61 -3.62 21.01
C SER A 175 13.37 -2.29 21.11
N ASN A 176 14.19 -1.99 20.13
CA ASN A 176 15.04 -0.79 20.11
C ASN A 176 14.50 0.31 19.21
N ILE A 177 13.26 0.18 18.74
CA ILE A 177 12.65 1.18 17.88
C ILE A 177 12.22 2.37 18.72
N ASP A 178 12.87 3.49 18.49
CA ASP A 178 12.44 4.79 18.95
C ASP A 178 12.14 5.73 17.76
N VAL A 179 11.77 6.94 18.06
CA VAL A 179 11.43 7.96 17.05
C VAL A 179 12.61 8.39 16.17
N THR A 180 13.83 7.97 16.50
CA THR A 180 15.07 8.29 15.77
C THR A 180 15.58 7.12 14.96
N ASP A 181 14.94 5.94 15.04
CA ASP A 181 15.37 4.75 14.33
C ASP A 181 14.98 4.82 12.85
N ASP A 182 15.99 4.82 11.98
CA ASP A 182 15.82 4.82 10.54
C ASP A 182 15.35 3.45 9.99
N HIS A 183 15.33 2.40 10.81
CA HIS A 183 14.88 1.05 10.41
C HIS A 183 13.37 0.86 10.48
N TYR A 184 12.64 1.77 11.16
CA TYR A 184 11.18 1.74 11.21
C TYR A 184 10.58 2.99 10.56
N LEU A 185 9.80 2.78 9.51
CA LEU A 185 9.31 3.86 8.67
C LEU A 185 8.25 4.72 9.36
N GLN A 186 8.28 6.00 9.05
CA GLN A 186 7.27 6.96 9.46
C GLN A 186 5.98 6.78 8.65
N ILE A 187 4.85 7.18 9.22
CA ILE A 187 3.59 7.31 8.47
C ILE A 187 3.77 8.42 7.43
N ILE A 188 3.29 8.17 6.22
CA ILE A 188 3.60 8.98 5.03
C ILE A 188 3.32 10.48 5.20
N ASN A 189 2.25 10.83 5.91
CA ASN A 189 1.87 12.22 6.18
C ASN A 189 1.05 12.36 7.47
N HIS A 190 0.90 13.60 7.96
CA HIS A 190 0.14 13.89 9.17
C HIS A 190 -1.34 13.50 9.07
N LYS A 191 -1.96 13.68 7.91
CA LYS A 191 -3.37 13.29 7.70
C LYS A 191 -3.60 11.81 8.00
N ASN A 192 -2.69 10.93 7.55
CA ASN A 192 -2.78 9.50 7.84
C ASN A 192 -2.37 9.17 9.27
N PHE A 193 -1.38 9.87 9.81
CA PHE A 193 -1.00 9.75 11.22
C PHE A 193 -2.19 10.05 12.13
N ASP A 194 -2.83 11.20 11.98
CA ASP A 194 -3.97 11.62 12.80
C ASP A 194 -5.16 10.67 12.68
N ARG A 195 -5.40 10.14 11.47
CA ARG A 195 -6.44 9.13 11.25
C ARG A 195 -6.17 7.84 12.02
N LEU A 196 -4.91 7.37 12.01
CA LEU A 196 -4.51 6.13 12.69
C LEU A 196 -4.54 6.28 14.21
N ILE A 197 -4.06 7.41 14.75
CA ILE A 197 -4.12 7.68 16.20
C ILE A 197 -5.54 7.62 16.73
N LYS A 198 -6.51 8.13 15.98
CA LYS A 198 -7.93 8.08 16.37
C LYS A 198 -8.51 6.66 16.47
N LEU A 199 -7.85 5.68 15.87
CA LEU A 199 -8.25 4.27 15.96
C LEU A 199 -7.69 3.56 17.20
N ILE A 200 -6.71 4.15 17.87
CA ILE A 200 -6.10 3.58 19.06
C ILE A 200 -6.92 4.00 20.28
N ASP A 201 -7.77 3.10 20.75
CA ASP A 201 -8.47 3.24 22.02
C ASP A 201 -7.51 2.80 23.16
N PRO A 202 -7.07 3.72 24.03
CA PRO A 202 -6.13 3.38 25.10
C PRO A 202 -6.62 2.26 26.03
N SER A 203 -7.93 2.12 26.20
CA SER A 203 -8.53 1.07 27.06
C SER A 203 -8.42 -0.33 26.45
N LYS A 204 -8.17 -0.42 25.13
CA LYS A 204 -8.04 -1.68 24.38
C LYS A 204 -6.59 -2.03 24.02
N VAL A 205 -5.62 -1.20 24.39
CA VAL A 205 -4.22 -1.45 24.11
C VAL A 205 -3.71 -2.62 24.97
N PHE A 206 -3.36 -3.71 24.33
CA PHE A 206 -2.65 -4.83 24.95
C PHE A 206 -1.13 -4.61 24.97
N TYR A 207 -0.59 -4.04 23.89
CA TYR A 207 0.84 -3.73 23.75
C TYR A 207 1.08 -2.52 22.84
N GLY A 208 2.11 -1.73 23.11
CA GLY A 208 2.48 -0.57 22.30
C GLY A 208 1.64 0.67 22.63
N GLY A 209 1.09 1.32 21.61
CA GLY A 209 0.27 2.52 21.75
C GLY A 209 1.06 3.84 21.75
N ASN A 210 2.38 3.80 21.83
CA ASN A 210 3.23 4.98 21.81
C ASN A 210 3.27 5.63 20.43
N SER A 211 3.27 6.95 20.40
CA SER A 211 3.35 7.71 19.16
C SER A 211 4.05 9.04 19.34
N HIS A 212 4.56 9.59 18.23
CA HIS A 212 5.21 10.90 18.19
C HIS A 212 4.76 11.67 16.95
N SER A 213 3.99 12.72 17.14
CA SER A 213 3.32 13.44 16.06
C SER A 213 4.30 14.10 15.08
N GLU A 214 5.29 14.85 15.55
CA GLU A 214 6.27 15.54 14.69
C GLU A 214 7.04 14.56 13.78
N LYS A 215 7.34 13.38 14.29
CA LYS A 215 8.01 12.30 13.54
C LYS A 215 7.04 11.37 12.82
N ARG A 216 5.74 11.58 12.94
CA ARG A 216 4.69 10.69 12.40
C ARG A 216 4.96 9.22 12.72
N PHE A 217 5.52 8.98 13.91
CA PHE A 217 5.84 7.65 14.40
C PHE A 217 4.66 7.08 15.18
N ILE A 218 4.33 5.81 14.93
CA ILE A 218 3.39 5.01 15.70
C ILE A 218 4.06 3.68 15.96
N ALA A 219 4.31 3.36 17.23
CA ALA A 219 4.90 2.09 17.62
C ALA A 219 4.03 0.90 17.18
N PRO A 220 4.62 -0.28 16.94
CA PRO A 220 3.85 -1.51 16.80
C PRO A 220 2.85 -1.66 17.94
N THR A 221 1.56 -1.78 17.60
CA THR A 221 0.47 -1.73 18.58
C THR A 221 -0.48 -2.90 18.39
N ILE A 222 -0.84 -3.54 19.49
CA ILE A 222 -1.87 -4.59 19.55
C ILE A 222 -3.06 -4.06 20.35
N LEU A 223 -4.22 -4.08 19.73
CA LEU A 223 -5.50 -3.85 20.40
C LEU A 223 -6.20 -5.19 20.65
N GLN A 224 -6.85 -5.33 21.79
CA GLN A 224 -7.65 -6.50 22.16
C GLN A 224 -9.10 -6.10 22.42
N ASN A 225 -10.01 -7.05 22.49
CA ASN A 225 -11.43 -6.82 22.74
C ASN A 225 -12.06 -5.80 21.78
N VAL A 226 -11.60 -5.81 20.52
CA VAL A 226 -12.15 -4.96 19.46
C VAL A 226 -13.42 -5.59 18.89
N THR A 227 -14.35 -4.74 18.46
CA THR A 227 -15.61 -5.12 17.81
C THR A 227 -15.58 -4.70 16.33
N PHE A 228 -16.57 -5.16 15.57
CA PHE A 228 -16.72 -4.77 14.15
C PHE A 228 -17.54 -3.48 13.96
N ASP A 229 -17.96 -2.84 15.08
CA ASP A 229 -18.79 -1.63 15.08
C ASP A 229 -17.98 -0.36 14.82
#